data_3cb47dcdfa99d674dea9c9835b467ff6
#
_entry.id   3cb47dcdfa99d674dea9c9835b467ff6
#
_cell.length_a   1.000
_cell.length_b   1.000
_cell.length_c   1.000
_cell.angle_alpha   90.00
_cell.angle_beta   90.00
_cell.angle_gamma   90.00
#
_symmetry.space_group_name_H-M   'P 1'
#
loop_
_entity.id
_entity.type
_entity.pdbx_description
1 polymer ?
#
loop_
_entity_poly.entity_id
_entity_poly.type
_entity_poly.pdbx_seq_one_letter_code
_entity_poly.pdbx_strand_id
1 'polypeptide(L)'
;MAGHRGRAVQLEADNQYIDLIDGRIDIALRMSAHIDEQNIYAVPLAHVDQVLVATPSFINQSALISRPQDLVNHDLLAMSIMKNYQQFAFQHVKTGEVANVEMKSRLSTNNILVAKSLCLQGHGIARVLYLDVQKDLMNGSLVEVLPEWKLPKFTLYAVMLKREQQPTKIHRCVDALKQYFSQLPGGRIYQDAS
;
A
#
# COMPACT_ATOMS: atom_id res chain seq x y z
N MET A 1 17.07 23.07 -3.06
CA MET A 1 15.68 23.04 -3.61
C MET A 1 15.51 24.14 -4.66
N ALA A 2 15.71 23.81 -5.93
CA ALA A 2 15.44 24.77 -7.01
C ALA A 2 13.93 24.80 -7.22
N GLY A 3 13.29 25.87 -6.72
CA GLY A 3 11.85 26.03 -6.80
C GLY A 3 11.38 26.15 -8.25
N HIS A 4 10.48 25.29 -8.65
CA HIS A 4 9.70 25.43 -9.89
C HIS A 4 8.68 26.55 -9.68
N ARG A 5 9.14 27.79 -9.67
CA ARG A 5 8.27 28.97 -9.63
C ARG A 5 7.55 29.06 -10.97
N GLY A 6 6.23 28.86 -11.00
CA GLY A 6 5.39 29.24 -12.12
C GLY A 6 4.28 28.30 -12.57
N ARG A 7 4.01 27.16 -11.89
CA ARG A 7 2.86 26.30 -12.23
C ARG A 7 2.10 25.91 -10.97
N ALA A 8 0.78 26.10 -10.99
CA ALA A 8 -0.10 25.57 -9.97
C ALA A 8 -0.25 24.04 -10.18
N VAL A 9 -0.20 23.27 -9.09
CA VAL A 9 -0.53 21.86 -9.05
C VAL A 9 -1.78 21.73 -8.19
N GLN A 10 -2.83 21.15 -8.76
CA GLN A 10 -4.02 20.75 -8.02
C GLN A 10 -3.87 19.28 -7.63
N LEU A 11 -4.02 18.95 -6.34
CA LEU A 11 -3.99 17.60 -5.82
C LEU A 11 -5.39 17.21 -5.38
N GLU A 12 -5.83 16.05 -5.86
CA GLU A 12 -7.06 15.41 -5.44
C GLU A 12 -6.71 14.07 -4.80
N ALA A 13 -7.36 13.74 -3.69
CA ALA A 13 -7.18 12.47 -3.00
C ALA A 13 -8.55 11.79 -2.84
N ASP A 14 -8.68 10.63 -3.44
CA ASP A 14 -9.87 9.81 -3.35
C ASP A 14 -9.47 8.35 -3.09
N ASN A 15 -10.36 7.61 -2.45
CA ASN A 15 -10.21 6.17 -2.25
C ASN A 15 -10.86 5.36 -3.38
N GLN A 16 -11.54 6.01 -4.30
CA GLN A 16 -12.15 5.38 -5.46
C GLN A 16 -11.24 5.43 -6.68
N TYR A 17 -11.50 4.51 -7.60
CA TYR A 17 -10.86 4.52 -8.90
C TYR A 17 -11.38 5.72 -9.70
N ILE A 18 -10.50 6.67 -9.99
CA ILE A 18 -10.84 7.86 -10.78
C ILE A 18 -10.52 7.57 -12.24
N ASP A 19 -11.49 7.80 -13.14
CA ASP A 19 -11.26 7.82 -14.57
C ASP A 19 -10.43 9.06 -14.95
N LEU A 20 -9.32 8.83 -15.66
CA LEU A 20 -8.40 9.91 -16.03
C LEU A 20 -9.00 10.86 -17.08
N ILE A 21 -9.93 10.36 -17.89
CA ILE A 21 -10.57 11.15 -18.97
C ILE A 21 -11.64 12.04 -18.35
N ASP A 22 -12.57 11.44 -17.63
CA ASP A 22 -13.71 12.15 -17.02
C ASP A 22 -13.24 13.10 -15.91
N GLY A 23 -12.24 12.69 -15.14
CA GLY A 23 -11.65 13.50 -14.05
C GLY A 23 -10.72 14.61 -14.53
N ARG A 24 -10.39 14.69 -15.83
CA ARG A 24 -9.40 15.64 -16.39
C ARG A 24 -8.06 15.63 -15.64
N ILE A 25 -7.63 14.45 -15.26
CA ILE A 25 -6.42 14.22 -14.46
C ILE A 25 -5.23 14.04 -15.39
N ASP A 26 -4.19 14.83 -15.19
CA ASP A 26 -2.94 14.71 -15.94
C ASP A 26 -2.13 13.46 -15.52
N ILE A 27 -2.04 13.20 -14.20
CA ILE A 27 -1.32 12.07 -13.61
C ILE A 27 -2.11 11.56 -12.40
N ALA A 28 -2.39 10.26 -12.33
CA ALA A 28 -2.88 9.61 -11.12
C ALA A 28 -1.79 8.72 -10.51
N LEU A 29 -1.71 8.72 -9.17
CA LEU A 29 -0.91 7.74 -8.43
C LEU A 29 -1.79 6.56 -8.07
N ARG A 30 -1.42 5.36 -8.52
CA ARG A 30 -2.18 4.14 -8.26
C ARG A 30 -1.30 3.08 -7.64
N MET A 31 -1.84 2.44 -6.63
CA MET A 31 -1.23 1.29 -5.98
C MET A 31 -1.88 0.01 -6.51
N SER A 32 -1.10 -0.86 -7.16
CA SER A 32 -1.60 -2.10 -7.74
C SER A 32 -0.50 -3.16 -7.79
N ALA A 33 -0.90 -4.42 -7.85
CA ALA A 33 0.03 -5.50 -8.19
C ALA A 33 0.38 -5.49 -9.67
N HIS A 34 -0.57 -5.09 -10.53
CA HIS A 34 -0.39 -4.99 -11.98
C HIS A 34 -1.40 -3.99 -12.55
N ILE A 35 -1.02 -3.26 -13.60
CA ILE A 35 -1.90 -2.38 -14.39
C ILE A 35 -1.87 -2.87 -15.84
N ASP A 36 -3.03 -3.31 -16.32
CA ASP A 36 -3.24 -3.76 -17.70
C ASP A 36 -4.47 -3.05 -18.27
N GLU A 37 -4.27 -1.84 -18.76
CA GLU A 37 -5.32 -1.01 -19.37
C GLU A 37 -4.82 -0.48 -20.72
N GLN A 38 -5.55 -0.71 -21.80
CA GLN A 38 -5.10 -0.44 -23.18
C GLN A 38 -4.78 1.03 -23.46
N ASN A 39 -5.49 1.97 -22.82
CA ASN A 39 -5.35 3.41 -23.07
C ASN A 39 -4.50 4.12 -22.01
N ILE A 40 -3.80 3.37 -21.18
CA ILE A 40 -3.04 3.89 -20.06
C ILE A 40 -1.55 3.64 -20.27
N TYR A 41 -0.76 4.65 -19.94
CA TYR A 41 0.67 4.56 -19.76
C TYR A 41 0.99 4.59 -18.28
N ALA A 42 1.52 3.51 -17.75
CA ALA A 42 1.86 3.34 -16.34
C ALA A 42 3.38 3.29 -16.17
N VAL A 43 3.90 4.15 -15.30
CA VAL A 43 5.33 4.21 -14.96
C VAL A 43 5.49 3.76 -13.53
N PRO A 44 6.22 2.67 -13.25
CA PRO A 44 6.49 2.26 -11.88
C PRO A 44 7.37 3.31 -11.19
N LEU A 45 6.99 3.67 -9.97
CA LEU A 45 7.71 4.63 -9.14
C LEU A 45 8.44 3.94 -7.98
N ALA A 46 7.76 3.01 -7.31
CA ALA A 46 8.31 2.28 -6.17
C ALA A 46 7.52 0.99 -5.92
N HIS A 47 8.20 -0.01 -5.36
CA HIS A 47 7.56 -1.16 -4.75
C HIS A 47 7.40 -0.93 -3.25
N VAL A 48 6.27 -1.30 -2.70
CA VAL A 48 5.95 -1.13 -1.27
C VAL A 48 5.46 -2.44 -0.69
N ASP A 49 6.07 -2.85 0.42
CA ASP A 49 5.63 -4.02 1.16
C ASP A 49 4.27 -3.77 1.81
N GLN A 50 3.43 -4.80 1.80
CA GLN A 50 2.26 -4.89 2.64
C GLN A 50 2.64 -5.61 3.94
N VAL A 51 2.07 -5.14 5.05
CA VAL A 51 2.29 -5.71 6.38
C VAL A 51 0.96 -5.90 7.10
N LEU A 52 0.90 -6.92 7.95
CA LEU A 52 -0.12 -7.01 8.97
C LEU A 52 0.39 -6.37 10.25
N VAL A 53 -0.43 -5.53 10.86
CA VAL A 53 -0.07 -4.84 12.09
C VAL A 53 -1.20 -4.89 13.11
N ALA A 54 -0.83 -4.85 14.39
CA ALA A 54 -1.74 -4.72 15.51
C ALA A 54 -1.05 -3.97 16.65
N THR A 55 -1.80 -3.54 17.66
CA THR A 55 -1.19 -3.00 18.88
C THR A 55 -0.57 -4.12 19.72
N PRO A 56 0.50 -3.85 20.50
CA PRO A 56 1.04 -4.81 21.46
C PRO A 56 -0.01 -5.34 22.44
N SER A 57 -0.92 -4.47 22.90
CA SER A 57 -2.01 -4.86 23.82
C SER A 57 -2.97 -5.85 23.17
N PHE A 58 -3.34 -5.67 21.90
CA PHE A 58 -4.17 -6.62 21.17
C PHE A 58 -3.49 -7.98 21.06
N ILE A 59 -2.21 -8.03 20.69
CA ILE A 59 -1.45 -9.28 20.56
C ILE A 59 -1.36 -10.00 21.90
N ASN A 60 -1.07 -9.29 23.00
CA ASN A 60 -0.94 -9.89 24.33
C ASN A 60 -2.25 -10.45 24.88
N GLN A 61 -3.39 -9.95 24.43
CA GLN A 61 -4.73 -10.41 24.86
C GLN A 61 -5.34 -11.45 23.90
N SER A 62 -4.71 -11.66 22.77
CA SER A 62 -5.18 -12.56 21.71
C SER A 62 -4.60 -13.96 21.87
N ALA A 63 -5.21 -14.94 21.21
CA ALA A 63 -4.59 -16.25 21.04
C ALA A 63 -3.25 -16.11 20.29
N LEU A 64 -2.31 -17.02 20.55
CA LEU A 64 -0.99 -16.99 19.95
C LEU A 64 -1.08 -17.02 18.41
N ILE A 65 -0.33 -16.12 17.77
CA ILE A 65 -0.19 -16.04 16.31
C ILE A 65 1.27 -16.36 15.98
N SER A 66 1.55 -17.58 15.52
CA SER A 66 2.88 -18.05 15.14
C SER A 66 3.01 -18.39 13.65
N ARG A 67 1.89 -18.63 12.98
CA ARG A 67 1.81 -18.97 11.56
C ARG A 67 0.53 -18.42 10.93
N PRO A 68 0.46 -18.30 9.59
CA PRO A 68 -0.69 -17.71 8.90
C PRO A 68 -2.04 -18.34 9.26
N GLN A 69 -2.08 -19.66 9.49
CA GLN A 69 -3.31 -20.38 9.82
C GLN A 69 -3.95 -19.93 11.14
N ASP A 70 -3.16 -19.40 12.07
CA ASP A 70 -3.66 -18.92 13.36
C ASP A 70 -4.54 -17.68 13.19
N LEU A 71 -4.33 -16.90 12.09
CA LEU A 71 -5.06 -15.67 11.77
C LEU A 71 -6.57 -15.87 11.60
N VAL A 72 -7.04 -17.08 11.27
CA VAL A 72 -8.49 -17.36 11.07
C VAL A 72 -9.34 -17.10 12.32
N ASN A 73 -8.69 -17.09 13.49
CA ASN A 73 -9.32 -16.86 14.80
C ASN A 73 -9.29 -15.39 15.23
N HIS A 74 -8.78 -14.49 14.40
CA HIS A 74 -8.59 -13.09 14.73
C HIS A 74 -9.41 -12.18 13.81
N ASP A 75 -9.82 -11.04 14.34
CA ASP A 75 -10.61 -10.05 13.59
C ASP A 75 -9.71 -9.20 12.69
N LEU A 76 -10.03 -9.18 11.40
CA LEU A 76 -9.42 -8.32 10.40
C LEU A 76 -10.15 -6.98 10.31
N LEU A 77 -9.40 -5.89 10.35
CA LEU A 77 -9.85 -4.57 9.94
C LEU A 77 -9.65 -4.45 8.42
N ALA A 78 -10.72 -4.68 7.68
CA ALA A 78 -10.64 -4.91 6.25
C ALA A 78 -10.70 -3.62 5.43
N MET A 79 -9.93 -3.59 4.32
CA MET A 79 -9.98 -2.55 3.30
C MET A 79 -10.93 -2.97 2.17
N SER A 80 -12.19 -2.51 2.22
CA SER A 80 -13.25 -2.93 1.30
C SER A 80 -13.05 -2.55 -0.16
N ILE A 81 -12.12 -1.62 -0.47
CA ILE A 81 -11.76 -1.26 -1.85
C ILE A 81 -10.94 -2.34 -2.57
N MET A 82 -10.35 -3.27 -1.83
CA MET A 82 -9.57 -4.36 -2.40
C MET A 82 -10.48 -5.53 -2.77
N LYS A 83 -10.36 -6.06 -3.98
CA LYS A 83 -10.98 -7.35 -4.30
C LYS A 83 -10.36 -8.43 -3.40
N ASN A 84 -11.20 -9.36 -2.92
CA ASN A 84 -10.75 -10.48 -2.05
C ASN A 84 -9.97 -10.02 -0.83
N TYR A 85 -10.37 -8.92 -0.22
CA TYR A 85 -9.68 -8.28 0.91
C TYR A 85 -9.50 -9.19 2.13
N GLN A 86 -10.27 -10.27 2.24
CA GLN A 86 -10.19 -11.28 3.29
C GLN A 86 -9.20 -12.40 2.98
N GLN A 87 -8.74 -12.53 1.73
CA GLN A 87 -7.83 -13.56 1.28
C GLN A 87 -6.38 -13.08 1.30
N PHE A 88 -5.52 -13.90 1.88
CA PHE A 88 -4.11 -13.61 2.05
C PHE A 88 -3.28 -14.76 1.52
N ALA A 89 -2.34 -14.44 0.65
CA ALA A 89 -1.27 -15.35 0.24
C ALA A 89 0.02 -14.90 0.92
N PHE A 90 0.56 -15.74 1.79
CA PHE A 90 1.82 -15.50 2.48
C PHE A 90 2.94 -16.32 1.87
N GLN A 91 4.16 -15.79 1.93
CA GLN A 91 5.38 -16.54 1.64
C GLN A 91 6.37 -16.37 2.77
N HIS A 92 6.84 -17.47 3.31
CA HIS A 92 7.83 -17.46 4.40
C HIS A 92 9.21 -17.07 3.84
N VAL A 93 9.87 -16.09 4.47
CA VAL A 93 11.10 -15.45 3.96
C VAL A 93 12.30 -16.40 3.88
N LYS A 94 12.39 -17.41 4.77
CA LYS A 94 13.52 -18.33 4.82
C LYS A 94 13.29 -19.61 4.04
N THR A 95 12.08 -20.16 4.10
CA THR A 95 11.78 -21.48 3.52
C THR A 95 11.13 -21.42 2.16
N GLY A 96 10.55 -20.24 1.78
CA GLY A 96 9.75 -20.10 0.58
C GLY A 96 8.37 -20.76 0.66
N GLU A 97 8.00 -21.33 1.81
CA GLU A 97 6.69 -21.93 2.04
C GLU A 97 5.58 -20.92 1.74
N VAL A 98 4.54 -21.38 1.04
CA VAL A 98 3.37 -20.58 0.71
C VAL A 98 2.19 -21.02 1.57
N ALA A 99 1.50 -20.06 2.18
CA ALA A 99 0.29 -20.27 2.96
C ALA A 99 -0.83 -19.35 2.51
N ASN A 100 -1.99 -19.93 2.22
CA ASN A 100 -3.20 -19.16 1.89
C ASN A 100 -4.16 -19.20 3.07
N VAL A 101 -4.66 -18.04 3.47
CA VAL A 101 -5.54 -17.89 4.64
C VAL A 101 -6.67 -16.93 4.29
N GLU A 102 -7.87 -17.25 4.77
CA GLU A 102 -9.01 -16.35 4.74
C GLU A 102 -9.32 -15.88 6.16
N MET A 103 -9.28 -14.57 6.38
CA MET A 103 -9.62 -13.96 7.67
C MET A 103 -11.04 -13.43 7.67
N LYS A 104 -11.72 -13.56 8.83
CA LYS A 104 -13.01 -12.93 9.04
C LYS A 104 -12.84 -11.44 9.31
N SER A 105 -13.79 -10.64 8.84
CA SER A 105 -13.83 -9.20 9.10
C SER A 105 -15.16 -8.82 9.69
N ARG A 106 -15.13 -8.15 10.85
CA ARG A 106 -16.31 -7.53 11.46
C ARG A 106 -16.40 -6.06 11.13
N LEU A 107 -15.29 -5.43 10.83
CA LEU A 107 -15.20 -4.03 10.46
C LEU A 107 -14.52 -3.89 9.11
N SER A 108 -15.13 -3.16 8.21
CA SER A 108 -14.53 -2.81 6.93
C SER A 108 -14.66 -1.32 6.64
N THR A 109 -13.66 -0.78 5.96
CA THR A 109 -13.64 0.62 5.55
C THR A 109 -12.99 0.75 4.18
N ASN A 110 -13.33 1.80 3.44
CA ASN A 110 -12.65 2.17 2.20
C ASN A 110 -11.50 3.17 2.42
N ASN A 111 -11.21 3.53 3.68
CA ASN A 111 -10.23 4.55 4.01
C ASN A 111 -9.12 3.98 4.90
N ILE A 112 -7.87 4.04 4.40
CA ILE A 112 -6.69 3.51 5.11
C ILE A 112 -6.42 4.21 6.45
N LEU A 113 -6.71 5.52 6.55
CA LEU A 113 -6.51 6.27 7.79
C LEU A 113 -7.49 5.84 8.87
N VAL A 114 -8.73 5.49 8.47
CA VAL A 114 -9.72 4.93 9.39
C VAL A 114 -9.30 3.54 9.85
N ALA A 115 -8.87 2.66 8.93
CA ALA A 115 -8.37 1.32 9.28
C ALA A 115 -7.19 1.41 10.25
N LYS A 116 -6.23 2.29 9.98
CA LYS A 116 -5.08 2.55 10.85
C LYS A 116 -5.51 3.07 12.23
N SER A 117 -6.45 4.02 12.29
CA SER A 117 -6.96 4.57 13.54
C SER A 117 -7.63 3.50 14.40
N LEU A 118 -8.48 2.66 13.81
CA LEU A 118 -9.11 1.53 14.50
C LEU A 118 -8.06 0.52 15.00
N CYS A 119 -7.03 0.25 14.20
CA CYS A 119 -5.93 -0.63 14.60
C CYS A 119 -5.17 -0.07 15.81
N LEU A 120 -4.81 1.21 15.81
CA LEU A 120 -4.15 1.90 16.92
C LEU A 120 -4.99 1.90 18.22
N GLN A 121 -6.31 1.80 18.10
CA GLN A 121 -7.23 1.64 19.24
C GLN A 121 -7.40 0.17 19.70
N GLY A 122 -6.71 -0.77 19.05
CA GLY A 122 -6.72 -2.18 19.44
C GLY A 122 -7.92 -2.98 18.96
N HIS A 123 -8.64 -2.53 17.92
CA HIS A 123 -9.85 -3.20 17.43
C HIS A 123 -9.57 -4.41 16.52
N GLY A 124 -8.31 -4.73 16.23
CA GLY A 124 -7.98 -5.90 15.42
C GLY A 124 -6.67 -5.76 14.66
N ILE A 125 -6.46 -6.70 13.73
CA ILE A 125 -5.30 -6.74 12.83
C ILE A 125 -5.65 -5.96 11.57
N ALA A 126 -4.77 -5.05 11.16
CA ALA A 126 -4.93 -4.30 9.90
C ALA A 126 -3.89 -4.76 8.86
N ARG A 127 -4.34 -4.92 7.60
CA ARG A 127 -3.47 -5.04 6.43
C ARG A 127 -3.25 -3.65 5.85
N VAL A 128 -2.02 -3.19 5.87
CA VAL A 128 -1.65 -1.83 5.46
C VAL A 128 -0.34 -1.84 4.66
N LEU A 129 -0.02 -0.73 4.02
CA LEU A 129 1.30 -0.54 3.43
C LEU A 129 2.29 -0.19 4.54
N TYR A 130 3.50 -0.74 4.45
CA TYR A 130 4.57 -0.42 5.39
C TYR A 130 4.79 1.09 5.52
N LEU A 131 4.69 1.81 4.41
CA LEU A 131 4.85 3.26 4.33
C LEU A 131 3.89 4.02 5.27
N ASP A 132 2.65 3.54 5.41
CA ASP A 132 1.61 4.21 6.20
C ASP A 132 1.81 4.04 7.71
N VAL A 133 2.54 3.01 8.14
CA VAL A 133 2.71 2.63 9.55
C VAL A 133 4.17 2.63 10.04
N GLN A 134 5.11 3.04 9.18
CA GLN A 134 6.53 3.03 9.52
C GLN A 134 6.84 3.74 10.85
N LYS A 135 6.24 4.91 11.08
CA LYS A 135 6.43 5.67 12.33
C LYS A 135 5.85 4.94 13.54
N ASP A 136 4.70 4.30 13.39
CA ASP A 136 4.02 3.58 14.46
C ASP A 136 4.74 2.29 14.83
N LEU A 137 5.37 1.63 13.86
CA LEU A 137 6.28 0.50 14.11
C LEU A 137 7.56 0.93 14.82
N MET A 138 8.15 2.07 14.42
CA MET A 138 9.37 2.58 15.03
C MET A 138 9.17 3.03 16.48
N ASN A 139 8.04 3.62 16.82
CA ASN A 139 7.72 4.07 18.19
C ASN A 139 7.04 2.99 19.04
N GLY A 140 6.77 1.80 18.49
CA GLY A 140 6.18 0.68 19.19
C GLY A 140 4.66 0.78 19.43
N SER A 141 3.96 1.76 18.86
CA SER A 141 2.48 1.83 18.93
C SER A 141 1.82 0.68 18.18
N LEU A 142 2.47 0.22 17.12
CA LEU A 142 2.09 -0.98 16.38
C LEU A 142 3.26 -1.97 16.33
N VAL A 143 2.93 -3.24 16.18
CA VAL A 143 3.89 -4.32 15.93
C VAL A 143 3.47 -5.08 14.67
N GLU A 144 4.46 -5.61 13.94
CA GLU A 144 4.18 -6.51 12.83
C GLU A 144 3.68 -7.84 13.34
N VAL A 145 2.60 -8.32 12.71
CA VAL A 145 2.08 -9.66 12.89
C VAL A 145 2.70 -10.55 11.83
N LEU A 146 3.32 -11.65 12.24
CA LEU A 146 4.00 -12.61 11.37
C LEU A 146 5.10 -11.98 10.49
N PRO A 147 6.12 -11.33 11.05
CA PRO A 147 7.13 -10.61 10.27
C PRO A 147 7.98 -11.50 9.33
N GLU A 148 8.03 -12.81 9.58
CA GLU A 148 8.71 -13.78 8.72
C GLU A 148 7.86 -14.25 7.53
N TRP A 149 6.59 -13.83 7.46
CA TRP A 149 5.67 -14.15 6.39
C TRP A 149 5.33 -12.91 5.59
N LYS A 150 5.73 -12.87 4.33
CA LYS A 150 5.52 -11.72 3.45
C LYS A 150 4.24 -11.85 2.64
N LEU A 151 3.53 -10.75 2.51
CA LEU A 151 2.43 -10.58 1.57
C LEU A 151 2.97 -10.16 0.19
N PRO A 152 2.18 -10.35 -0.89
CA PRO A 152 2.52 -9.82 -2.20
C PRO A 152 2.77 -8.31 -2.13
N LYS A 153 3.79 -7.84 -2.84
CA LYS A 153 4.13 -6.43 -2.91
C LYS A 153 3.13 -5.67 -3.77
N PHE A 154 2.95 -4.40 -3.47
CA PHE A 154 2.30 -3.47 -4.39
C PHE A 154 3.35 -2.59 -5.07
N THR A 155 3.05 -2.22 -6.30
CA THR A 155 3.80 -1.21 -7.01
C THR A 155 2.98 0.07 -7.06
N LEU A 156 3.60 1.18 -6.69
CA LEU A 156 3.07 2.51 -6.91
C LEU A 156 3.40 2.93 -8.33
N TYR A 157 2.38 3.24 -9.10
CA TYR A 157 2.50 3.71 -10.48
C TYR A 157 2.09 5.18 -10.60
N ALA A 158 2.81 5.92 -11.44
CA ALA A 158 2.28 7.12 -12.07
C ALA A 158 1.54 6.70 -13.33
N VAL A 159 0.25 6.96 -13.36
CA VAL A 159 -0.65 6.53 -14.43
C VAL A 159 -1.17 7.74 -15.18
N MET A 160 -1.12 7.70 -16.50
CA MET A 160 -1.56 8.79 -17.38
C MET A 160 -2.16 8.22 -18.65
N LEU A 161 -2.93 9.02 -19.37
CA LEU A 161 -3.47 8.62 -20.66
C LEU A 161 -2.32 8.40 -21.65
N LYS A 162 -2.43 7.32 -22.44
CA LYS A 162 -1.51 7.04 -23.53
C LYS A 162 -1.69 8.09 -24.64
N ARG A 163 -0.60 8.77 -25.01
CA ARG A 163 -0.55 9.78 -26.08
C ARG A 163 0.67 9.51 -26.96
N GLU A 164 0.61 9.90 -28.23
CA GLU A 164 1.77 9.79 -29.12
C GLU A 164 2.97 10.58 -28.59
N GLN A 165 2.71 11.76 -28.00
CA GLN A 165 3.70 12.55 -27.32
C GLN A 165 3.16 13.05 -25.99
N GLN A 166 3.81 12.67 -24.91
CA GLN A 166 3.47 13.19 -23.57
C GLN A 166 4.01 14.63 -23.42
N PRO A 167 3.21 15.54 -22.85
CA PRO A 167 3.69 16.90 -22.59
C PRO A 167 4.92 16.92 -21.66
N THR A 168 5.87 17.81 -21.91
CA THR A 168 7.09 17.97 -21.09
C THR A 168 6.79 18.14 -19.59
N LYS A 169 5.64 18.79 -19.24
CA LYS A 169 5.23 18.93 -17.85
C LYS A 169 5.01 17.59 -17.14
N ILE A 170 4.49 16.61 -17.89
CA ILE A 170 4.22 15.26 -17.38
C ILE A 170 5.53 14.54 -17.11
N HIS A 171 6.45 14.53 -18.08
CA HIS A 171 7.77 13.90 -17.90
C HIS A 171 8.49 14.45 -16.67
N ARG A 172 8.55 15.78 -16.53
CA ARG A 172 9.20 16.41 -15.37
C ARG A 172 8.54 16.05 -14.03
N CYS A 173 7.21 15.92 -14.00
CA CYS A 173 6.51 15.50 -12.79
C CYS A 173 6.84 14.04 -12.44
N VAL A 174 6.80 13.14 -13.42
CA VAL A 174 7.15 11.72 -13.22
C VAL A 174 8.60 11.57 -12.77
N ASP A 175 9.54 12.32 -13.37
CA ASP A 175 10.95 12.28 -12.96
C ASP A 175 11.14 12.77 -11.52
N ALA A 176 10.44 13.85 -11.13
CA ALA A 176 10.46 14.34 -9.75
C ALA A 176 9.88 13.31 -8.76
N LEU A 177 8.79 12.63 -9.13
CA LEU A 177 8.22 11.55 -8.34
C LEU A 177 9.18 10.36 -8.20
N LYS A 178 9.80 9.92 -9.29
CA LYS A 178 10.84 8.87 -9.26
C LYS A 178 11.98 9.24 -8.32
N GLN A 179 12.50 10.45 -8.44
CA GLN A 179 13.56 10.96 -7.57
C GLN A 179 13.12 10.98 -6.10
N TYR A 180 11.91 11.44 -5.81
CA TYR A 180 11.38 11.46 -4.45
C TYR A 180 11.31 10.05 -3.84
N PHE A 181 10.71 9.10 -4.57
CA PHE A 181 10.55 7.73 -4.08
C PHE A 181 11.89 6.98 -3.97
N SER A 182 12.90 7.30 -4.81
CA SER A 182 14.24 6.72 -4.69
C SER A 182 15.02 7.17 -3.44
N GLN A 183 14.62 8.29 -2.85
CA GLN A 183 15.26 8.87 -1.65
C GLN A 183 14.56 8.51 -0.34
N LEU A 184 13.41 7.83 -0.39
CA LEU A 184 12.71 7.44 0.83
C LEU A 184 13.53 6.40 1.60
N PRO A 185 13.79 6.63 2.89
CA PRO A 185 14.53 5.69 3.70
C PRO A 185 13.69 4.44 3.98
N GLY A 186 14.30 3.29 3.90
CA GLY A 186 13.73 2.06 4.42
C GLY A 186 13.71 0.92 3.40
N GLY A 187 14.28 -0.21 3.75
CA GLY A 187 14.42 -1.41 2.92
C GLY A 187 13.12 -2.13 2.50
N ARG A 188 11.98 -1.45 2.61
CA ARG A 188 10.64 -1.94 2.21
C ARG A 188 9.93 -1.00 1.23
N ILE A 189 10.66 0.02 0.75
CA ILE A 189 10.28 0.89 -0.35
C ILE A 189 11.48 0.89 -1.27
N TYR A 190 11.36 0.34 -2.46
CA TYR A 190 12.49 0.21 -3.39
C TYR A 190 12.02 0.31 -4.83
N GLN A 191 12.94 0.69 -5.71
CA GLN A 191 12.77 0.64 -7.15
C GLN A 191 13.43 -0.65 -7.65
N ASP A 192 12.91 -1.21 -8.74
CA ASP A 192 13.65 -2.27 -9.42
C ASP A 192 15.01 -1.72 -9.85
N ALA A 193 16.06 -2.48 -9.58
CA ALA A 193 17.35 -2.20 -10.16
C ALA A 193 17.21 -2.29 -11.69
N SER A 194 17.45 -1.18 -12.38
CA SER A 194 17.42 -1.05 -13.84
C SER A 194 18.44 -1.96 -14.48
#